data_76a20dbc93098ee625e90a1a38b2b38b
#
_entry.id   76a20dbc93098ee625e90a1a38b2b38b
#
_cell.length_a   1.000
_cell.length_b   1.000
_cell.length_c   1.000
_cell.angle_alpha   90.00
_cell.angle_beta   90.00
_cell.angle_gamma   90.00
#
_symmetry.space_group_name_H-M   'P 1'
#
loop_
_entity.id
_entity.type
_entity.pdbx_description
1 polymer ?
#
loop_
_entity_poly.entity_id
_entity_poly.type
_entity_poly.pdbx_seq_one_letter_code
_entity_poly.pdbx_strand_id
1 'polypeptide(L)'
;MTHKHVDHLMGIVWMIRMICQHMKQGQYEGEAWIYGHDEVIGLLGEMAEQLYPKKLTDFIGKRLHLVVVNDGEERTLMEHKVTFFDIQSTKAKQYGFCMDMGNGEKLTCCGDEPYNECEKKYAENSKWLLHEAFCLYDQADEFHPYEKHHSTAKDASELAELLGVKNLILYHTEDKNIACRKQLYTEEGRKYFHGNLYVPEDLEKIEL
;
A
#
# COMPACT_ATOMS: atom_id res chain seq x y z
N MET A 1 -1.02 -7.03 1.20
CA MET A 1 -1.65 -6.87 -0.15
C MET A 1 -2.94 -6.10 0.00
N THR A 2 -3.05 -4.93 -0.61
CA THR A 2 -4.25 -4.10 -0.52
C THR A 2 -5.37 -4.63 -1.42
N HIS A 3 -5.07 -4.93 -2.69
CA HIS A 3 -6.06 -5.35 -3.68
C HIS A 3 -5.45 -6.11 -4.87
N LYS A 4 -6.28 -6.49 -5.84
CA LYS A 4 -5.95 -7.43 -6.93
C LYS A 4 -5.66 -6.78 -8.29
N HIS A 5 -5.48 -5.46 -8.40
CA HIS A 5 -5.10 -4.86 -9.67
C HIS A 5 -3.72 -5.37 -10.12
N VAL A 6 -3.53 -5.45 -11.44
CA VAL A 6 -2.39 -6.16 -12.04
C VAL A 6 -1.04 -5.54 -11.69
N ASP A 7 -0.98 -4.22 -11.59
CA ASP A 7 0.20 -3.44 -11.22
C ASP A 7 0.65 -3.67 -9.77
N HIS A 8 -0.27 -4.10 -8.89
CA HIS A 8 0.05 -4.52 -7.52
C HIS A 8 0.25 -6.04 -7.41
N LEU A 9 -0.61 -6.81 -8.11
CA LEU A 9 -0.66 -8.28 -7.96
C LEU A 9 0.57 -8.97 -8.54
N MET A 10 1.06 -8.55 -9.72
CA MET A 10 2.13 -9.29 -10.42
C MET A 10 3.45 -9.27 -9.64
N GLY A 11 3.73 -8.19 -8.93
CA GLY A 11 4.91 -8.11 -8.08
C GLY A 11 4.89 -9.14 -6.95
N ILE A 12 3.76 -9.29 -6.26
CA ILE A 12 3.64 -10.26 -5.15
C ILE A 12 3.62 -11.70 -5.65
N VAL A 13 3.03 -11.96 -6.83
CA VAL A 13 3.13 -13.28 -7.47
C VAL A 13 4.59 -13.66 -7.68
N TRP A 14 5.41 -12.75 -8.23
CA TRP A 14 6.84 -13.01 -8.40
C TRP A 14 7.57 -13.20 -7.06
N MET A 15 7.26 -12.39 -6.03
CA MET A 15 7.83 -12.53 -4.69
C MET A 15 7.55 -13.89 -4.06
N ILE A 16 6.31 -14.39 -4.14
CA ILE A 16 5.94 -15.72 -3.66
C ILE A 16 6.84 -16.79 -4.29
N ARG A 17 7.02 -16.72 -5.61
CA ARG A 17 7.89 -17.64 -6.32
C ARG A 17 9.33 -17.59 -5.81
N MET A 18 9.88 -16.38 -5.64
CA MET A 18 11.27 -16.18 -5.17
C MET A 18 11.46 -16.65 -3.74
N ILE A 19 10.54 -16.32 -2.84
CA ILE A 19 10.57 -16.76 -1.44
C ILE A 19 10.56 -18.30 -1.38
N CYS A 20 9.63 -18.96 -2.06
CA CYS A 20 9.55 -20.42 -2.09
C CYS A 20 10.82 -21.05 -2.70
N GLN A 21 11.40 -20.42 -3.72
CA GLN A 21 12.63 -20.90 -4.33
C GLN A 21 13.82 -20.81 -3.35
N HIS A 22 13.96 -19.69 -2.64
CA HIS A 22 15.01 -19.51 -1.64
C HIS A 22 14.80 -20.43 -0.43
N MET A 23 13.55 -20.64 0.00
CA MET A 23 13.24 -21.66 1.02
C MET A 23 13.69 -23.05 0.59
N LYS A 24 13.43 -23.43 -0.67
CA LYS A 24 13.87 -24.71 -1.22
C LYS A 24 15.38 -24.86 -1.29
N GLN A 25 16.09 -23.77 -1.54
CA GLN A 25 17.57 -23.75 -1.62
C GLN A 25 18.24 -23.64 -0.25
N GLY A 26 17.46 -23.51 0.84
CA GLY A 26 18.00 -23.27 2.19
C GLY A 26 18.60 -21.88 2.39
N GLN A 27 18.22 -20.92 1.52
CA GLN A 27 18.69 -19.53 1.53
C GLN A 27 17.70 -18.57 2.20
N TYR A 28 16.57 -19.06 2.65
CA TYR A 28 15.55 -18.29 3.38
C TYR A 28 15.29 -18.98 4.73
N GLU A 29 15.63 -18.29 5.81
CA GLU A 29 15.37 -18.77 7.17
C GLU A 29 13.99 -18.30 7.66
N GLY A 30 13.38 -19.10 8.56
CA GLY A 30 12.08 -18.76 9.15
C GLY A 30 10.88 -18.93 8.19
N GLU A 31 9.85 -18.16 8.45
CA GLU A 31 8.57 -18.20 7.77
C GLU A 31 8.23 -16.83 7.17
N ALA A 32 7.34 -16.79 6.20
CA ALA A 32 6.84 -15.57 5.56
C ALA A 32 5.32 -15.53 5.60
N TRP A 33 4.74 -14.35 5.82
CA TRP A 33 3.29 -14.15 5.86
C TRP A 33 2.89 -13.04 4.88
N ILE A 34 1.85 -13.31 4.11
CA ILE A 34 1.22 -12.36 3.20
C ILE A 34 -0.22 -12.19 3.67
N TYR A 35 -0.55 -10.98 4.11
CA TYR A 35 -1.88 -10.62 4.59
C TYR A 35 -2.66 -9.89 3.50
N GLY A 36 -3.96 -10.13 3.41
CA GLY A 36 -4.87 -9.46 2.51
C GLY A 36 -6.31 -9.91 2.74
N HIS A 37 -7.27 -9.26 2.09
CA HIS A 37 -8.65 -9.71 2.14
C HIS A 37 -8.85 -11.01 1.36
N ASP A 38 -10.01 -11.65 1.54
CA ASP A 38 -10.35 -12.96 1.00
C ASP A 38 -10.13 -13.09 -0.53
N GLU A 39 -10.61 -12.11 -1.32
CA GLU A 39 -10.49 -12.18 -2.78
C GLU A 39 -9.04 -12.17 -3.26
N VAL A 40 -8.20 -11.28 -2.71
CA VAL A 40 -6.80 -11.17 -3.15
C VAL A 40 -5.98 -12.37 -2.68
N ILE A 41 -6.21 -12.87 -1.48
CA ILE A 41 -5.52 -14.05 -0.95
C ILE A 41 -5.95 -15.32 -1.70
N GLY A 42 -7.25 -15.46 -1.99
CA GLY A 42 -7.76 -16.56 -2.81
C GLY A 42 -7.12 -16.59 -4.20
N LEU A 43 -7.10 -15.43 -4.87
CA LEU A 43 -6.49 -15.29 -6.20
C LEU A 43 -4.99 -15.61 -6.18
N LEU A 44 -4.24 -15.15 -5.18
CA LEU A 44 -2.81 -15.48 -5.04
C LEU A 44 -2.58 -16.99 -4.87
N GLY A 45 -3.43 -17.65 -4.10
CA GLY A 45 -3.38 -19.11 -3.92
C GLY A 45 -3.61 -19.86 -5.23
N GLU A 46 -4.67 -19.51 -5.97
CA GLU A 46 -5.00 -20.09 -7.27
C GLU A 46 -3.88 -19.87 -8.29
N MET A 47 -3.37 -18.64 -8.39
CA MET A 47 -2.25 -18.33 -9.30
C MET A 47 -0.99 -19.12 -8.95
N ALA A 48 -0.67 -19.24 -7.66
CA ALA A 48 0.48 -20.02 -7.22
C ALA A 48 0.35 -21.49 -7.61
N GLU A 49 -0.82 -22.10 -7.42
CA GLU A 49 -1.09 -23.50 -7.80
C GLU A 49 -0.97 -23.72 -9.31
N GLN A 50 -1.43 -22.77 -10.12
CA GLN A 50 -1.40 -22.89 -11.58
C GLN A 50 -0.05 -22.58 -12.20
N LEU A 51 0.69 -21.63 -11.64
CA LEU A 51 1.91 -21.07 -12.25
C LEU A 51 3.19 -21.75 -11.74
N TYR A 52 3.18 -22.35 -10.54
CA TYR A 52 4.41 -22.88 -9.95
C TYR A 52 4.43 -24.39 -9.89
N PRO A 53 5.60 -25.00 -10.04
CA PRO A 53 5.74 -26.43 -9.85
C PRO A 53 5.51 -26.79 -8.37
N LYS A 54 4.92 -27.96 -8.14
CA LYS A 54 4.56 -28.47 -6.80
C LYS A 54 5.68 -28.34 -5.75
N LYS A 55 6.93 -28.55 -6.16
CA LYS A 55 8.12 -28.38 -5.29
C LYS A 55 8.31 -26.96 -4.71
N LEU A 56 7.59 -25.95 -5.22
CA LEU A 56 7.54 -24.61 -4.66
C LEU A 56 6.23 -24.38 -3.89
N THR A 57 5.09 -24.82 -4.41
CA THR A 57 3.79 -24.67 -3.74
C THR A 57 3.71 -25.48 -2.44
N ASP A 58 4.53 -26.53 -2.28
CA ASP A 58 4.63 -27.31 -1.03
C ASP A 58 5.07 -26.47 0.19
N PHE A 59 5.61 -25.27 0.00
CA PHE A 59 5.93 -24.35 1.08
C PHE A 59 4.73 -23.50 1.52
N ILE A 60 3.72 -23.34 0.66
CA ILE A 60 2.50 -22.59 0.98
C ILE A 60 1.69 -23.37 2.03
N GLY A 61 1.29 -22.69 3.09
CA GLY A 61 0.64 -23.28 4.26
C GLY A 61 1.59 -23.94 5.27
N LYS A 62 2.90 -23.98 4.99
CA LYS A 62 3.92 -24.54 5.91
C LYS A 62 4.91 -23.51 6.39
N ARG A 63 5.54 -22.80 5.48
CA ARG A 63 6.54 -21.76 5.74
C ARG A 63 6.21 -20.43 5.07
N LEU A 64 5.41 -20.43 4.02
CA LEU A 64 4.82 -19.24 3.43
C LEU A 64 3.32 -19.31 3.66
N HIS A 65 2.77 -18.32 4.37
CA HIS A 65 1.38 -18.27 4.78
C HIS A 65 0.65 -17.16 4.02
N LEU A 66 -0.41 -17.55 3.32
CA LEU A 66 -1.38 -16.64 2.73
C LEU A 66 -2.52 -16.47 3.73
N VAL A 67 -2.64 -15.29 4.33
CA VAL A 67 -3.51 -15.06 5.49
C VAL A 67 -4.61 -14.09 5.14
N VAL A 68 -5.86 -14.57 5.21
CA VAL A 68 -7.03 -13.71 5.08
C VAL A 68 -7.22 -12.89 6.35
N VAL A 69 -7.43 -11.59 6.16
CA VAL A 69 -7.83 -10.67 7.22
C VAL A 69 -9.18 -10.02 6.88
N ASN A 70 -9.93 -9.68 7.91
CA ASN A 70 -11.26 -9.08 7.79
C ASN A 70 -11.21 -7.58 8.11
N ASP A 71 -12.26 -6.85 7.73
CA ASP A 71 -12.42 -5.44 8.10
C ASP A 71 -12.41 -5.27 9.62
N GLY A 72 -11.58 -4.32 10.09
CA GLY A 72 -11.37 -4.05 11.50
C GLY A 72 -10.52 -5.10 12.25
N GLU A 73 -10.02 -6.12 11.56
CA GLU A 73 -9.21 -7.16 12.21
C GLU A 73 -7.84 -6.62 12.60
N GLU A 74 -7.40 -6.99 13.82
CA GLU A 74 -6.11 -6.61 14.39
C GLU A 74 -5.17 -7.81 14.44
N ARG A 75 -3.91 -7.59 14.07
CA ARG A 75 -2.81 -8.56 14.19
C ARG A 75 -1.58 -7.90 14.78
N THR A 76 -0.75 -8.68 15.46
CA THR A 76 0.58 -8.24 15.87
C THR A 76 1.58 -8.66 14.80
N LEU A 77 2.20 -7.69 14.13
CA LEU A 77 3.22 -7.89 13.10
C LEU A 77 4.50 -7.21 13.54
N MET A 78 5.60 -7.97 13.66
CA MET A 78 6.92 -7.45 14.08
C MET A 78 6.82 -6.53 15.33
N GLU A 79 6.09 -6.99 16.36
CA GLU A 79 5.85 -6.28 17.63
C GLU A 79 4.88 -5.09 17.56
N HIS A 80 4.41 -4.70 16.36
CA HIS A 80 3.42 -3.63 16.17
C HIS A 80 2.01 -4.19 15.99
N LYS A 81 1.05 -3.52 16.59
CA LYS A 81 -0.38 -3.80 16.37
C LYS A 81 -0.80 -3.17 15.03
N VAL A 82 -1.33 -3.98 14.14
CA VAL A 82 -1.80 -3.55 12.83
C VAL A 82 -3.28 -3.86 12.69
N THR A 83 -4.06 -2.85 12.38
CA THR A 83 -5.50 -2.96 12.08
C THR A 83 -5.69 -2.87 10.57
N PHE A 84 -6.36 -3.86 9.98
CA PHE A 84 -6.74 -3.86 8.57
C PHE A 84 -8.14 -3.31 8.42
N PHE A 85 -8.41 -2.53 7.40
CA PHE A 85 -9.73 -1.94 7.19
C PHE A 85 -10.10 -1.89 5.71
N ASP A 86 -11.39 -2.08 5.42
CA ASP A 86 -11.95 -1.94 4.08
C ASP A 86 -12.12 -0.44 3.78
N ILE A 87 -11.52 0.02 2.69
CA ILE A 87 -11.65 1.42 2.23
C ILE A 87 -12.96 1.68 1.50
N GLN A 88 -13.80 0.64 1.33
CA GLN A 88 -15.08 0.67 0.61
C GLN A 88 -14.92 1.08 -0.86
N SER A 89 -13.88 0.59 -1.49
CA SER A 89 -13.62 0.81 -2.92
C SER A 89 -14.82 0.42 -3.79
N THR A 90 -15.09 1.24 -4.79
CA THR A 90 -16.17 1.00 -5.77
C THR A 90 -15.72 0.20 -6.98
N LYS A 91 -14.41 -0.03 -7.17
CA LYS A 91 -13.83 -0.78 -8.30
C LYS A 91 -13.59 -2.25 -7.96
N ALA A 92 -12.75 -2.47 -6.97
CA ALA A 92 -12.36 -3.80 -6.51
C ALA A 92 -12.18 -3.75 -4.99
N LYS A 93 -12.58 -4.80 -4.29
CA LYS A 93 -12.37 -4.88 -2.85
C LYS A 93 -10.92 -4.54 -2.51
N GLN A 94 -10.75 -3.60 -1.59
CA GLN A 94 -9.45 -3.05 -1.26
C GLN A 94 -9.36 -2.72 0.22
N TYR A 95 -8.23 -3.06 0.84
CA TYR A 95 -7.95 -2.78 2.24
C TYR A 95 -6.79 -1.81 2.41
N GLY A 96 -6.98 -0.89 3.36
CA GLY A 96 -5.90 -0.13 3.98
C GLY A 96 -5.41 -0.83 5.25
N PHE A 97 -4.41 -0.23 5.90
CA PHE A 97 -3.97 -0.68 7.23
C PHE A 97 -3.49 0.50 8.09
N CYS A 98 -3.65 0.36 9.40
CA CYS A 98 -3.15 1.29 10.39
C CYS A 98 -2.25 0.53 11.38
N MET A 99 -1.01 0.96 11.51
CA MET A 99 -0.01 0.37 12.42
C MET A 99 0.21 1.28 13.61
N ASP A 100 0.07 0.73 14.81
CA ASP A 100 0.45 1.40 16.06
C ASP A 100 1.99 1.40 16.17
N MET A 101 2.58 2.58 16.21
CA MET A 101 4.02 2.77 16.34
C MET A 101 4.47 2.93 17.81
N GLY A 102 3.53 2.87 18.76
CA GLY A 102 3.75 3.17 20.16
C GLY A 102 3.60 4.66 20.48
N ASN A 103 3.52 4.98 21.77
CA ASN A 103 3.37 6.35 22.28
C ASN A 103 2.19 7.15 21.71
N GLY A 104 1.14 6.45 21.23
CA GLY A 104 -0.02 7.09 20.59
C GLY A 104 0.23 7.57 19.15
N GLU A 105 1.35 7.20 18.57
CA GLU A 105 1.68 7.50 17.18
C GLU A 105 1.24 6.34 16.27
N LYS A 106 0.82 6.66 15.04
CA LYS A 106 0.37 5.65 14.07
C LYS A 106 0.85 5.95 12.66
N LEU A 107 1.05 4.88 11.90
CA LEU A 107 1.25 4.90 10.46
C LEU A 107 -0.01 4.34 9.80
N THR A 108 -0.57 5.07 8.85
CA THR A 108 -1.76 4.63 8.10
C THR A 108 -1.48 4.62 6.59
N CYS A 109 -1.88 3.54 5.93
CA CYS A 109 -1.89 3.41 4.47
C CYS A 109 -3.34 3.32 4.00
N CYS A 110 -3.77 4.29 3.19
CA CYS A 110 -5.15 4.45 2.73
C CYS A 110 -5.48 3.65 1.45
N GLY A 111 -4.56 2.79 0.98
CA GLY A 111 -4.81 2.01 -0.24
C GLY A 111 -4.49 2.80 -1.51
N ASP A 112 -5.19 2.51 -2.60
CA ASP A 112 -4.90 2.98 -3.96
C ASP A 112 -6.13 3.63 -4.63
N GLU A 113 -6.88 4.38 -3.84
CA GLU A 113 -8.01 5.20 -4.28
C GLU A 113 -8.06 6.50 -3.46
N PRO A 114 -8.85 7.51 -3.91
CA PRO A 114 -9.10 8.69 -3.12
C PRO A 114 -9.67 8.33 -1.74
N TYR A 115 -9.25 9.10 -0.74
CA TYR A 115 -9.71 8.93 0.62
C TYR A 115 -11.25 8.84 0.73
N ASN A 116 -11.70 7.91 1.57
CA ASN A 116 -13.09 7.75 1.96
C ASN A 116 -13.27 8.10 3.44
N GLU A 117 -14.39 8.72 3.81
CA GLU A 117 -14.67 9.12 5.19
C GLU A 117 -14.65 7.94 6.20
N CYS A 118 -14.89 6.71 5.74
CA CYS A 118 -14.76 5.51 6.58
C CYS A 118 -13.33 5.29 7.11
N GLU A 119 -12.32 5.86 6.45
CA GLU A 119 -10.90 5.78 6.82
C GLU A 119 -10.51 6.79 7.91
N LYS A 120 -11.35 7.79 8.19
CA LYS A 120 -11.02 8.90 9.09
C LYS A 120 -10.44 8.46 10.43
N LYS A 121 -11.10 7.53 11.10
CA LYS A 121 -10.66 7.03 12.41
C LYS A 121 -9.25 6.43 12.41
N TYR A 122 -8.79 5.97 11.23
CA TYR A 122 -7.45 5.43 11.03
C TYR A 122 -6.45 6.50 10.59
N ALA A 123 -6.86 7.41 9.68
CA ALA A 123 -5.97 8.38 9.03
C ALA A 123 -5.78 9.68 9.83
N GLU A 124 -6.81 10.15 10.55
CA GLU A 124 -6.77 11.40 11.30
C GLU A 124 -5.65 11.41 12.36
N ASN A 125 -4.85 12.48 12.41
CA ASN A 125 -3.71 12.65 13.31
C ASN A 125 -2.63 11.56 13.18
N SER A 126 -2.50 10.91 12.03
CA SER A 126 -1.41 9.96 11.80
C SER A 126 -0.06 10.67 11.89
N LYS A 127 0.93 10.00 12.52
CA LYS A 127 2.33 10.44 12.41
C LYS A 127 2.81 10.27 10.97
N TRP A 128 2.44 9.16 10.33
CA TRP A 128 2.74 8.86 8.94
C TRP A 128 1.47 8.47 8.19
N LEU A 129 1.22 9.13 7.06
CA LEU A 129 0.17 8.79 6.12
C LEU A 129 0.79 8.41 4.77
N LEU A 130 0.45 7.23 4.27
CA LEU A 130 0.74 6.80 2.92
C LEU A 130 -0.54 6.99 2.10
N HIS A 131 -0.49 7.82 1.07
CA HIS A 131 -1.63 8.12 0.20
C HIS A 131 -1.22 8.11 -1.27
N GLU A 132 -2.09 7.59 -2.14
CA GLU A 132 -1.88 7.64 -3.57
C GLU A 132 -1.95 9.09 -4.09
N ALA A 133 -1.21 9.37 -5.16
CA ALA A 133 -1.17 10.65 -5.84
C ALA A 133 -0.85 10.43 -7.32
N PHE A 134 -1.85 10.05 -8.09
CA PHE A 134 -1.68 9.53 -9.45
C PHE A 134 -0.96 10.51 -10.37
N CYS A 135 -1.34 11.80 -10.37
CA CYS A 135 -0.69 12.81 -11.20
C CYS A 135 -0.63 14.18 -10.50
N LEU A 136 0.05 15.13 -11.12
CA LEU A 136 -0.02 16.53 -10.73
C LEU A 136 -1.41 17.11 -11.07
N TYR A 137 -1.89 18.06 -10.27
CA TYR A 137 -3.19 18.70 -10.48
C TYR A 137 -3.26 19.41 -11.84
N ASP A 138 -2.18 20.11 -12.24
CA ASP A 138 -2.13 20.80 -13.54
C ASP A 138 -2.16 19.84 -14.75
N GLN A 139 -1.99 18.54 -14.52
CA GLN A 139 -2.05 17.49 -15.54
C GLN A 139 -3.34 16.64 -15.43
N ALA A 140 -4.28 17.04 -14.59
CA ALA A 140 -5.51 16.28 -14.38
C ALA A 140 -6.34 16.12 -15.67
N ASP A 141 -6.36 17.13 -16.53
CA ASP A 141 -7.05 17.07 -17.83
C ASP A 141 -6.42 16.07 -18.81
N GLU A 142 -5.13 15.76 -18.66
CA GLU A 142 -4.42 14.79 -19.49
C GLU A 142 -4.59 13.35 -18.96
N PHE A 143 -4.48 13.18 -17.64
CA PHE A 143 -4.46 11.85 -17.02
C PHE A 143 -5.82 11.37 -16.55
N HIS A 144 -6.82 12.26 -16.44
CA HIS A 144 -8.18 11.97 -15.98
C HIS A 144 -8.22 11.17 -14.65
N PRO A 145 -7.53 11.66 -13.58
CA PRO A 145 -7.42 10.91 -12.32
C PRO A 145 -8.80 10.62 -11.71
N TYR A 146 -9.68 11.58 -11.70
CA TYR A 146 -11.01 11.47 -11.08
C TYR A 146 -11.91 10.43 -11.75
N GLU A 147 -11.86 10.33 -13.09
CA GLU A 147 -12.57 9.29 -13.84
C GLU A 147 -11.99 7.89 -13.58
N LYS A 148 -10.71 7.84 -13.27
CA LYS A 148 -10.00 6.62 -12.91
C LYS A 148 -10.06 6.30 -11.40
N HIS A 149 -10.77 7.10 -10.62
CA HIS A 149 -10.83 7.05 -9.16
C HIS A 149 -9.44 7.12 -8.53
N HIS A 150 -8.71 8.19 -8.83
CA HIS A 150 -7.44 8.55 -8.23
C HIS A 150 -7.40 10.01 -7.82
N SER A 151 -6.51 10.34 -6.90
CA SER A 151 -6.23 11.70 -6.45
C SER A 151 -5.06 12.30 -7.22
N THR A 152 -4.97 13.63 -7.19
CA THR A 152 -3.75 14.34 -7.57
C THR A 152 -2.84 14.56 -6.37
N ALA A 153 -1.59 15.00 -6.60
CA ALA A 153 -0.66 15.37 -5.54
C ALA A 153 -1.22 16.50 -4.66
N LYS A 154 -1.98 17.42 -5.27
CA LYS A 154 -2.73 18.47 -4.54
C LYS A 154 -3.77 17.86 -3.61
N ASP A 155 -4.67 17.00 -4.13
CA ASP A 155 -5.78 16.43 -3.34
C ASP A 155 -5.24 15.65 -2.13
N ALA A 156 -4.21 14.81 -2.33
CA ALA A 156 -3.58 14.05 -1.27
C ALA A 156 -2.92 14.96 -0.21
N SER A 157 -2.33 16.08 -0.65
CA SER A 157 -1.68 17.04 0.24
C SER A 157 -2.68 17.88 1.04
N GLU A 158 -3.77 18.36 0.42
CA GLU A 158 -4.87 19.05 1.10
C GLU A 158 -5.54 18.14 2.14
N LEU A 159 -5.75 16.86 1.79
CA LEU A 159 -6.27 15.86 2.70
C LEU A 159 -5.36 15.65 3.92
N ALA A 160 -4.07 15.49 3.71
CA ALA A 160 -3.10 15.28 4.80
C ALA A 160 -3.07 16.47 5.76
N GLU A 161 -3.16 17.70 5.25
CA GLU A 161 -3.29 18.92 6.05
C GLU A 161 -4.58 18.91 6.87
N LEU A 162 -5.72 18.61 6.24
CA LEU A 162 -7.03 18.54 6.89
C LEU A 162 -7.06 17.48 8.01
N LEU A 163 -6.41 16.34 7.80
CA LEU A 163 -6.35 15.24 8.76
C LEU A 163 -5.33 15.44 9.88
N GLY A 164 -4.55 16.54 9.87
CA GLY A 164 -3.55 16.83 10.89
C GLY A 164 -2.37 15.86 10.88
N VAL A 165 -2.00 15.35 9.71
CA VAL A 165 -0.90 14.41 9.50
C VAL A 165 0.44 15.11 9.73
N LYS A 166 1.44 14.41 10.28
CA LYS A 166 2.79 14.97 10.46
C LYS A 166 3.70 14.72 9.25
N ASN A 167 3.65 13.52 8.69
CA ASN A 167 4.49 13.08 7.58
C ASN A 167 3.61 12.43 6.51
N LEU A 168 3.63 12.96 5.30
CA LEU A 168 2.90 12.42 4.14
C LEU A 168 3.88 11.74 3.19
N ILE A 169 3.59 10.49 2.82
CA ILE A 169 4.29 9.77 1.75
C ILE A 169 3.33 9.63 0.58
N LEU A 170 3.69 10.23 -0.57
CA LEU A 170 2.96 10.07 -1.82
C LEU A 170 3.52 8.88 -2.61
N TYR A 171 2.64 8.04 -3.11
CA TYR A 171 2.98 6.89 -3.95
C TYR A 171 1.97 6.71 -5.08
N HIS A 172 2.11 5.67 -5.90
CA HIS A 172 1.22 5.36 -7.03
C HIS A 172 1.08 6.54 -8.00
N THR A 173 2.23 7.01 -8.49
CA THR A 173 2.32 8.11 -9.44
C THR A 173 2.39 7.61 -10.87
N GLU A 174 1.94 8.41 -11.84
CA GLU A 174 2.13 8.14 -13.26
C GLU A 174 3.62 8.19 -13.68
N ASP A 175 3.97 7.61 -14.82
CA ASP A 175 5.35 7.43 -15.26
C ASP A 175 5.89 8.54 -16.18
N LYS A 176 5.05 9.44 -16.70
CA LYS A 176 5.46 10.49 -17.62
C LYS A 176 6.55 11.40 -17.04
N ASN A 177 6.43 11.69 -15.75
CA ASN A 177 7.34 12.58 -15.04
C ASN A 177 8.44 11.85 -14.24
N ILE A 178 8.67 10.57 -14.48
CA ILE A 178 9.53 9.72 -13.65
C ILE A 178 10.90 10.34 -13.34
N ALA A 179 11.52 11.01 -14.30
CA ALA A 179 12.87 11.61 -14.15
C ALA A 179 12.90 12.84 -13.23
N CYS A 180 11.78 13.51 -13.02
CA CYS A 180 11.64 14.72 -12.19
C CYS A 180 10.47 14.64 -11.20
N ARG A 181 9.86 13.47 -11.08
CA ARG A 181 8.70 13.18 -10.24
C ARG A 181 8.85 13.72 -8.82
N LYS A 182 9.93 13.35 -8.15
CA LYS A 182 10.20 13.76 -6.77
C LYS A 182 10.17 15.28 -6.60
N GLN A 183 10.80 16.00 -7.53
CA GLN A 183 10.80 17.47 -7.51
C GLN A 183 9.40 18.03 -7.74
N LEU A 184 8.74 17.66 -8.82
CA LEU A 184 7.46 18.24 -9.24
C LEU A 184 6.35 17.99 -8.19
N TYR A 185 6.24 16.73 -7.71
CA TYR A 185 5.23 16.38 -6.70
C TYR A 185 5.52 17.05 -5.36
N THR A 186 6.80 17.21 -4.99
CA THR A 186 7.19 17.95 -3.78
C THR A 186 6.86 19.43 -3.91
N GLU A 187 7.15 20.04 -5.06
CA GLU A 187 6.84 21.46 -5.30
C GLU A 187 5.34 21.75 -5.30
N GLU A 188 4.53 20.83 -5.87
CA GLU A 188 3.07 20.97 -5.81
C GLU A 188 2.54 20.72 -4.41
N GLY A 189 2.88 19.62 -3.79
CA GLY A 189 2.32 19.22 -2.50
C GLY A 189 2.64 20.21 -1.37
N ARG A 190 3.83 20.81 -1.37
CA ARG A 190 4.23 21.84 -0.39
C ARG A 190 3.43 23.14 -0.44
N LYS A 191 2.64 23.36 -1.49
CA LYS A 191 1.70 24.49 -1.54
C LYS A 191 0.49 24.28 -0.64
N TYR A 192 0.18 23.02 -0.29
CA TYR A 192 -1.05 22.61 0.38
C TYR A 192 -0.81 21.86 1.69
N PHE A 193 0.38 21.29 1.88
CA PHE A 193 0.74 20.54 3.09
C PHE A 193 1.99 21.13 3.74
N HIS A 194 1.88 21.48 5.03
CA HIS A 194 2.92 22.15 5.80
C HIS A 194 3.75 21.20 6.68
N GLY A 195 3.38 19.92 6.74
CA GLY A 195 4.16 18.87 7.39
C GLY A 195 5.34 18.40 6.53
N ASN A 196 5.91 17.26 6.88
CA ASN A 196 7.01 16.65 6.10
C ASN A 196 6.42 15.85 4.93
N LEU A 197 6.78 16.24 3.72
CA LEU A 197 6.33 15.59 2.48
C LEU A 197 7.46 14.76 1.87
N TYR A 198 7.15 13.51 1.54
CA TYR A 198 8.04 12.54 0.92
C TYR A 198 7.44 12.02 -0.40
N VAL A 199 8.24 11.99 -1.42
CA VAL A 199 7.95 11.38 -2.74
C VAL A 199 9.09 10.42 -3.04
N PRO A 200 9.05 9.18 -2.55
CA PRO A 200 10.18 8.27 -2.66
C PRO A 200 10.41 7.78 -4.09
N GLU A 201 11.67 7.55 -4.42
CA GLU A 201 12.05 6.74 -5.57
C GLU A 201 11.90 5.25 -5.26
N ASP A 202 11.92 4.42 -6.29
CA ASP A 202 11.86 2.97 -6.11
C ASP A 202 13.03 2.49 -5.25
N LEU A 203 12.72 1.67 -4.24
CA LEU A 203 13.67 1.15 -3.25
C LEU A 203 14.31 2.20 -2.33
N GLU A 204 13.87 3.44 -2.36
CA GLU A 204 14.29 4.45 -1.38
C GLU A 204 13.85 4.04 0.03
N LYS A 205 14.74 4.19 1.00
CA LYS A 205 14.46 3.88 2.40
C LYS A 205 14.13 5.16 3.15
N ILE A 206 13.01 5.15 3.87
CA ILE A 206 12.59 6.22 4.78
C ILE A 206 12.61 5.64 6.19
N GLU A 207 13.33 6.30 7.11
CA GLU A 207 13.30 5.95 8.53
C GLU A 207 12.07 6.60 9.18
N LEU A 208 11.27 5.79 9.91
CA LEU A 208 9.99 6.18 10.51
C LEU A 208 10.12 6.70 11.95
#